data_bdc38ddba087c34e5547dd31c61e9689
#
_entry.id   bdc38ddba087c34e5547dd31c61e9689
#
_cell.length_a   1.000
_cell.length_b   1.000
_cell.length_c   1.000
_cell.angle_alpha   90.00
_cell.angle_beta   90.00
_cell.angle_gamma   90.00
#
_symmetry.space_group_name_H-M   'P 1'
#
loop_
_entity.id
_entity.type
_entity.pdbx_description
1 polymer ?
#
loop_
_entity_poly.entity_id
_entity_poly.type
_entity_poly.pdbx_seq_one_letter_code
_entity_poly.pdbx_strand_id
1 'polypeptide(L)'
;HAGDWSSDVCSSDRFSKIVHKEYFTMAVRPEEGNAPEISYYFFENMTNETRGHLMVFYHRWSDGVTDQPLVTFTLRNHEGMEDVPFDKAKETTLKDMELCGLKVDKIERIDDWYYFPHVGSKDYADGWYEKVEAMQGKDNTFYAGEVMAFGDMEETVEYSRDLVRRFFK
;
A
#
# COMPACT_ATOMS: atom_id res chain seq x y z
N HIS A 1 -25.70 -38.26 7.49
CA HIS A 1 -25.75 -37.24 6.45
C HIS A 1 -24.33 -36.73 6.26
N ALA A 2 -23.66 -37.21 5.19
CA ALA A 2 -22.43 -36.60 4.72
C ALA A 2 -22.85 -35.25 4.12
N GLY A 3 -22.49 -34.15 4.76
CA GLY A 3 -22.68 -32.82 4.20
C GLY A 3 -21.91 -32.72 2.89
N ASP A 4 -22.52 -32.16 1.91
CA ASP A 4 -21.91 -31.90 0.60
C ASP A 4 -20.81 -30.83 0.78
N TRP A 5 -19.57 -31.29 0.95
CA TRP A 5 -18.37 -30.45 1.09
C TRP A 5 -17.94 -29.87 -0.26
N SER A 6 -18.67 -30.14 -1.35
CA SER A 6 -18.32 -29.73 -2.72
C SER A 6 -18.73 -28.31 -3.08
N SER A 7 -19.52 -27.62 -2.25
CA SER A 7 -19.97 -26.24 -2.54
C SER A 7 -19.24 -25.15 -1.75
N ASP A 8 -18.45 -25.49 -0.76
CA ASP A 8 -17.62 -24.55 -0.06
C ASP A 8 -16.25 -24.47 -0.76
N VAL A 9 -16.14 -23.53 -1.69
CA VAL A 9 -14.83 -23.02 -2.10
C VAL A 9 -14.10 -22.69 -0.80
N CYS A 10 -13.06 -23.46 -0.50
CA CYS A 10 -12.30 -23.37 0.74
C CYS A 10 -11.91 -21.91 0.98
N SER A 11 -11.99 -21.44 2.20
CA SER A 11 -11.58 -20.07 2.55
C SER A 11 -10.18 -19.74 2.01
N SER A 12 -9.28 -20.73 1.98
CA SER A 12 -7.95 -20.61 1.38
C SER A 12 -7.98 -20.18 -0.10
N ASP A 13 -8.92 -20.68 -0.90
CA ASP A 13 -9.01 -20.32 -2.33
C ASP A 13 -9.49 -18.88 -2.53
N ARG A 14 -10.26 -18.34 -1.60
CA ARG A 14 -10.66 -16.93 -1.64
C ARG A 14 -9.52 -16.01 -1.26
N PHE A 15 -8.82 -16.32 -0.18
CA PHE A 15 -7.72 -15.50 0.31
C PHE A 15 -6.47 -15.59 -0.58
N SER A 16 -6.31 -16.66 -1.37
CA SER A 16 -5.25 -16.74 -2.39
C SER A 16 -5.40 -15.71 -3.53
N LYS A 17 -6.56 -15.06 -3.66
CA LYS A 17 -6.82 -13.99 -4.63
C LYS A 17 -6.37 -12.61 -4.16
N ILE A 18 -5.97 -12.48 -2.91
CA ILE A 18 -5.45 -11.23 -2.38
C ILE A 18 -4.08 -10.94 -3.02
N VAL A 19 -3.99 -9.78 -3.61
CA VAL A 19 -2.77 -9.23 -4.18
C VAL A 19 -2.34 -7.99 -3.39
N HIS A 20 -1.12 -7.56 -3.57
CA HIS A 20 -0.54 -6.40 -2.88
C HIS A 20 0.05 -5.43 -3.87
N LYS A 21 0.16 -4.18 -3.48
CA LYS A 21 1.03 -3.21 -4.15
C LYS A 21 2.46 -3.43 -3.66
N GLU A 22 3.38 -3.63 -4.60
CA GLU A 22 4.80 -3.60 -4.31
C GLU A 22 5.28 -2.14 -4.28
N TYR A 23 5.78 -1.77 -3.16
CA TYR A 23 5.95 -0.38 -2.79
C TYR A 23 7.19 -0.24 -1.91
N PHE A 24 8.06 0.71 -2.21
CA PHE A 24 9.17 1.00 -1.35
C PHE A 24 9.22 2.47 -0.90
N THR A 25 9.83 2.66 0.23
CA THR A 25 10.12 3.95 0.80
C THR A 25 11.63 4.13 0.95
N MET A 26 12.11 5.34 0.71
CA MET A 26 13.46 5.74 1.08
C MET A 26 13.39 6.92 2.05
N ALA A 27 14.13 6.83 3.15
CA ALA A 27 14.46 7.97 3.97
C ALA A 27 15.80 8.53 3.49
N VAL A 28 15.78 9.74 2.93
CA VAL A 28 16.96 10.38 2.33
C VAL A 28 17.28 11.70 2.98
N ARG A 29 18.57 12.01 3.12
CA ARG A 29 19.02 13.35 3.51
C ARG A 29 19.37 14.13 2.25
N PRO A 30 18.77 15.29 2.05
CA PRO A 30 19.22 16.21 1.01
C PRO A 30 20.58 16.83 1.40
N GLU A 31 21.33 17.32 0.41
CA GLU A 31 22.48 18.19 0.64
C GLU A 31 22.07 19.42 1.46
N GLU A 32 23.03 19.98 2.22
CA GLU A 32 22.78 21.15 3.06
C GLU A 32 22.20 22.32 2.24
N GLY A 33 21.12 22.90 2.75
CA GLY A 33 20.39 23.98 2.08
C GLY A 33 19.48 23.54 0.92
N ASN A 34 19.37 22.25 0.63
CA ASN A 34 18.56 21.70 -0.46
C ASN A 34 17.24 21.05 0.01
N ALA A 35 16.91 21.15 1.30
CA ALA A 35 15.64 20.64 1.81
C ALA A 35 14.48 21.55 1.39
N PRO A 36 13.38 20.99 0.87
CA PRO A 36 12.21 21.78 0.51
C PRO A 36 11.49 22.29 1.77
N GLU A 37 10.91 23.49 1.68
CA GLU A 37 10.11 24.06 2.77
C GLU A 37 8.76 23.36 2.96
N ILE A 38 8.19 22.82 1.87
CA ILE A 38 6.85 22.26 1.86
C ILE A 38 6.86 20.77 2.20
N SER A 39 5.85 20.35 2.92
CA SER A 39 5.78 19.00 3.49
C SER A 39 5.43 17.90 2.50
N TYR A 40 4.68 18.19 1.42
CA TYR A 40 4.18 17.18 0.47
C TYR A 40 4.36 17.59 -0.97
N TYR A 41 4.86 16.66 -1.80
CA TYR A 41 4.99 16.80 -3.24
C TYR A 41 4.40 15.57 -3.91
N PHE A 42 3.37 15.79 -4.75
CA PHE A 42 2.78 14.79 -5.62
C PHE A 42 3.14 15.10 -7.06
N PHE A 43 3.44 14.07 -7.84
CA PHE A 43 3.85 14.22 -9.23
C PHE A 43 2.66 14.01 -10.17
N GLU A 44 2.42 14.95 -11.08
CA GLU A 44 1.29 14.91 -12.02
C GLU A 44 1.35 13.74 -13.02
N ASN A 45 2.55 13.29 -13.33
CA ASN A 45 2.78 12.23 -14.32
C ASN A 45 2.68 10.82 -13.75
N MET A 46 1.96 10.64 -12.65
CA MET A 46 1.69 9.31 -12.09
C MET A 46 0.66 8.58 -12.95
N THR A 47 1.13 7.73 -13.83
CA THR A 47 0.32 6.81 -14.64
C THR A 47 0.79 5.38 -14.44
N ASN A 48 0.04 4.42 -14.95
CA ASN A 48 0.44 3.02 -14.89
C ASN A 48 1.76 2.76 -15.64
N GLU A 49 2.02 3.52 -16.69
CA GLU A 49 3.23 3.44 -17.49
C GLU A 49 4.45 4.02 -16.74
N THR A 50 4.22 4.92 -15.80
CA THR A 50 5.28 5.56 -14.99
C THR A 50 5.51 4.87 -13.64
N ARG A 51 5.03 3.64 -13.46
CA ARG A 51 5.37 2.86 -12.26
C ARG A 51 6.90 2.69 -12.14
N GLY A 52 7.40 2.66 -10.91
CA GLY A 52 8.83 2.70 -10.63
C GLY A 52 9.44 4.10 -10.60
N HIS A 53 8.64 5.12 -10.92
CA HIS A 53 8.98 6.53 -10.74
C HIS A 53 8.56 7.03 -9.36
N LEU A 54 9.17 8.11 -8.91
CA LEU A 54 8.81 8.79 -7.68
C LEU A 54 7.36 9.27 -7.75
N MET A 55 6.55 8.81 -6.80
CA MET A 55 5.14 9.24 -6.68
C MET A 55 4.99 10.45 -5.78
N VAL A 56 5.59 10.34 -4.62
CA VAL A 56 5.46 11.33 -3.54
C VAL A 56 6.77 11.39 -2.81
N PHE A 57 7.15 12.55 -2.37
CA PHE A 57 8.04 12.69 -1.22
C PHE A 57 7.46 13.69 -0.22
N TYR A 58 7.82 13.55 1.04
CA TYR A 58 7.41 14.49 2.06
C TYR A 58 8.49 14.75 3.09
N HIS A 59 8.47 15.98 3.58
CA HIS A 59 9.21 16.43 4.74
C HIS A 59 8.22 16.64 5.88
N ARG A 60 8.24 15.76 6.85
CA ARG A 60 7.15 15.64 7.84
C ARG A 60 7.16 16.75 8.89
N TRP A 61 8.32 17.39 9.10
CA TRP A 61 8.50 18.41 10.11
C TRP A 61 9.09 19.66 9.47
N SER A 62 8.24 20.66 9.24
CA SER A 62 8.62 21.93 8.61
C SER A 62 9.08 23.00 9.59
N ASP A 63 8.75 22.88 10.87
CA ASP A 63 8.93 23.97 11.85
C ASP A 63 10.36 24.05 12.39
N GLY A 64 11.30 24.43 11.55
CA GLY A 64 12.68 24.68 11.95
C GLY A 64 13.53 23.43 12.21
N VAL A 65 12.98 22.24 11.99
CA VAL A 65 13.73 20.98 12.10
C VAL A 65 14.33 20.65 10.73
N THR A 66 15.51 21.15 10.46
CA THR A 66 16.22 20.99 9.17
C THR A 66 16.98 19.66 9.06
N ASP A 67 17.03 18.87 10.12
CA ASP A 67 17.86 17.67 10.23
C ASP A 67 17.07 16.35 10.04
N GLN A 68 15.83 16.43 9.59
CA GLN A 68 15.01 15.23 9.36
C GLN A 68 15.13 14.74 7.92
N PRO A 69 15.16 13.41 7.69
CA PRO A 69 15.16 12.88 6.35
C PRO A 69 13.83 13.14 5.63
N LEU A 70 13.90 13.31 4.32
CA LEU A 70 12.74 13.23 3.45
C LEU A 70 12.37 11.76 3.27
N VAL A 71 11.07 11.47 3.17
CA VAL A 71 10.59 10.12 2.86
C VAL A 71 9.97 10.11 1.47
N THR A 72 10.42 9.18 0.63
CA THR A 72 9.90 8.97 -0.73
C THR A 72 8.97 7.77 -0.77
N PHE A 73 8.08 7.76 -1.75
CA PHE A 73 7.16 6.65 -2.03
C PHE A 73 7.20 6.32 -3.51
N THR A 74 7.40 5.03 -3.82
CA THR A 74 7.46 4.54 -5.19
C THR A 74 6.73 3.20 -5.31
N LEU A 75 5.76 3.12 -6.21
CA LEU A 75 5.08 1.87 -6.58
C LEU A 75 5.83 1.19 -7.71
N ARG A 76 5.99 -0.14 -7.62
CA ARG A 76 6.72 -0.94 -8.61
C ARG A 76 5.82 -1.78 -9.48
N ASN A 77 4.63 -2.14 -9.02
CA ASN A 77 3.72 -3.02 -9.73
C ASN A 77 2.39 -2.34 -10.10
N HIS A 78 1.70 -2.93 -11.06
CA HIS A 78 0.32 -2.63 -11.41
C HIS A 78 -0.34 -3.88 -11.98
N GLU A 79 -1.63 -4.07 -11.70
CA GLU A 79 -2.40 -5.20 -12.22
C GLU A 79 -2.26 -5.33 -13.74
N GLY A 80 -1.89 -6.53 -14.20
CA GLY A 80 -1.73 -6.85 -15.62
C GLY A 80 -0.46 -6.32 -16.27
N MET A 81 0.49 -5.77 -15.52
CA MET A 81 1.76 -5.26 -16.02
C MET A 81 2.93 -5.96 -15.32
N GLU A 82 4.07 -6.01 -16.01
CA GLU A 82 5.31 -6.53 -15.43
C GLU A 82 5.84 -5.60 -14.33
N ASP A 83 6.30 -6.19 -13.24
CA ASP A 83 6.85 -5.44 -12.11
C ASP A 83 8.18 -4.77 -12.46
N VAL A 84 8.38 -3.56 -11.97
CA VAL A 84 9.65 -2.86 -12.13
C VAL A 84 10.64 -3.41 -11.09
N PRO A 85 11.83 -3.90 -11.53
CA PRO A 85 12.84 -4.37 -10.60
C PRO A 85 13.23 -3.29 -9.58
N PHE A 86 13.43 -3.71 -8.33
CA PHE A 86 13.71 -2.80 -7.21
C PHE A 86 14.87 -1.83 -7.48
N ASP A 87 16.03 -2.36 -7.94
CA ASP A 87 17.20 -1.51 -8.19
C ASP A 87 16.94 -0.47 -9.28
N LYS A 88 16.19 -0.85 -10.32
CA LYS A 88 15.80 0.09 -11.39
C LYS A 88 14.86 1.18 -10.87
N ALA A 89 13.85 0.81 -10.09
CA ALA A 89 12.94 1.76 -9.50
C ALA A 89 13.64 2.72 -8.53
N LYS A 90 14.57 2.20 -7.72
CA LYS A 90 15.43 3.01 -6.83
C LYS A 90 16.25 4.02 -7.62
N GLU A 91 16.95 3.59 -8.69
CA GLU A 91 17.74 4.47 -9.54
C GLU A 91 16.86 5.56 -10.19
N THR A 92 15.69 5.15 -10.69
CA THR A 92 14.73 6.08 -11.30
C THR A 92 14.22 7.10 -10.30
N THR A 93 13.85 6.68 -9.09
CA THR A 93 13.39 7.58 -8.01
C THR A 93 14.46 8.62 -7.66
N LEU A 94 15.73 8.24 -7.57
CA LEU A 94 16.81 9.18 -7.29
C LEU A 94 16.99 10.20 -8.44
N LYS A 95 16.87 9.77 -9.69
CA LYS A 95 16.90 10.66 -10.86
C LYS A 95 15.71 11.63 -10.86
N ASP A 96 14.53 11.15 -10.50
CA ASP A 96 13.34 12.01 -10.40
C ASP A 96 13.52 13.08 -9.31
N MET A 97 14.13 12.72 -8.18
CA MET A 97 14.47 13.70 -7.14
C MET A 97 15.44 14.76 -7.66
N GLU A 98 16.48 14.36 -8.38
CA GLU A 98 17.43 15.29 -8.98
C GLU A 98 16.77 16.24 -9.99
N LEU A 99 15.86 15.71 -10.84
CA LEU A 99 15.06 16.52 -11.77
C LEU A 99 14.17 17.55 -11.06
N CYS A 100 13.74 17.26 -9.83
CA CYS A 100 13.03 18.22 -8.98
C CYS A 100 13.94 19.20 -8.25
N GLY A 101 15.25 19.16 -8.49
CA GLY A 101 16.24 20.00 -7.82
C GLY A 101 16.70 19.49 -6.46
N LEU A 102 16.27 18.29 -6.06
CA LEU A 102 16.67 17.66 -4.81
C LEU A 102 17.91 16.81 -5.02
N LYS A 103 19.01 17.23 -4.44
CA LYS A 103 20.24 16.45 -4.39
C LYS A 103 20.30 15.66 -3.10
N VAL A 104 20.44 14.34 -3.24
CA VAL A 104 20.52 13.41 -2.12
C VAL A 104 21.99 13.24 -1.70
N ASP A 105 22.31 13.63 -0.49
CA ASP A 105 23.61 13.38 0.13
C ASP A 105 23.71 11.94 0.62
N LYS A 106 22.68 11.46 1.32
CA LYS A 106 22.68 10.14 1.93
C LYS A 106 21.31 9.48 1.92
N ILE A 107 21.31 8.18 1.65
CA ILE A 107 20.15 7.31 1.90
C ILE A 107 20.33 6.71 3.31
N GLU A 108 19.44 7.08 4.23
CA GLU A 108 19.47 6.59 5.60
C GLU A 108 18.86 5.20 5.72
N ARG A 109 17.78 4.97 5.00
CA ARG A 109 17.03 3.71 5.06
C ARG A 109 16.24 3.49 3.78
N ILE A 110 16.08 2.23 3.40
CA ILE A 110 15.17 1.77 2.36
C ILE A 110 14.40 0.59 2.92
N ASP A 111 13.08 0.63 2.78
CA ASP A 111 12.19 -0.46 3.14
C ASP A 111 11.33 -0.83 1.94
N ASP A 112 11.22 -2.12 1.65
CA ASP A 112 10.34 -2.68 0.62
C ASP A 112 9.12 -3.29 1.30
N TRP A 113 7.92 -3.02 0.78
CA TRP A 113 6.66 -3.33 1.42
C TRP A 113 5.72 -4.05 0.48
N TYR A 114 5.05 -5.07 0.98
CA TYR A 114 3.78 -5.53 0.45
C TYR A 114 2.68 -4.70 1.10
N TYR A 115 2.14 -3.77 0.33
CA TYR A 115 1.22 -2.76 0.82
C TYR A 115 -0.15 -2.89 0.18
N PHE A 116 -1.18 -2.41 0.85
CA PHE A 116 -2.53 -2.32 0.35
C PHE A 116 -3.05 -3.67 -0.18
N PRO A 117 -3.32 -4.67 0.71
CA PRO A 117 -3.91 -5.94 0.32
C PRO A 117 -5.30 -5.72 -0.27
N HIS A 118 -5.52 -6.20 -1.47
CA HIS A 118 -6.79 -6.05 -2.19
C HIS A 118 -6.99 -7.23 -3.13
N VAL A 119 -8.14 -7.30 -3.77
CA VAL A 119 -8.37 -8.24 -4.87
C VAL A 119 -8.34 -7.51 -6.20
N GLY A 120 -7.95 -8.20 -7.27
CA GLY A 120 -7.96 -7.65 -8.62
C GLY A 120 -9.36 -7.26 -9.07
N SER A 121 -9.43 -6.39 -10.09
CA SER A 121 -10.66 -5.80 -10.60
C SER A 121 -11.73 -6.84 -10.99
N LYS A 122 -11.30 -7.99 -11.51
CA LYS A 122 -12.21 -9.08 -11.85
C LYS A 122 -12.86 -9.71 -10.62
N ASP A 123 -12.07 -10.06 -9.62
CA ASP A 123 -12.56 -10.67 -8.38
C ASP A 123 -13.43 -9.69 -7.58
N TYR A 124 -13.11 -8.40 -7.62
CA TYR A 124 -13.96 -7.32 -7.10
C TYR A 124 -15.33 -7.32 -7.79
N ALA A 125 -15.36 -7.30 -9.12
CA ALA A 125 -16.60 -7.31 -9.91
C ALA A 125 -17.42 -8.60 -9.70
N ASP A 126 -16.75 -9.72 -9.44
CA ASP A 126 -17.37 -11.00 -9.12
C ASP A 126 -17.90 -11.07 -7.66
N GLY A 127 -17.86 -9.99 -6.90
CA GLY A 127 -18.41 -9.88 -5.55
C GLY A 127 -17.58 -10.60 -4.49
N TRP A 128 -16.26 -10.48 -4.54
CA TRP A 128 -15.38 -11.13 -3.57
C TRP A 128 -15.62 -10.64 -2.14
N TYR A 129 -15.77 -9.34 -1.93
CA TYR A 129 -16.00 -8.74 -0.60
C TYR A 129 -17.32 -9.19 0.00
N GLU A 130 -18.40 -9.21 -0.79
CA GLU A 130 -19.71 -9.67 -0.37
C GLU A 130 -19.68 -11.16 0.03
N LYS A 131 -18.90 -11.95 -0.69
CA LYS A 131 -18.73 -13.38 -0.36
C LYS A 131 -17.96 -13.58 0.94
N VAL A 132 -16.96 -12.75 1.24
CA VAL A 132 -16.23 -12.80 2.52
C VAL A 132 -17.11 -12.27 3.65
N GLU A 133 -17.86 -11.17 3.44
CA GLU A 133 -18.84 -10.69 4.41
C GLU A 133 -19.89 -11.77 4.77
N ALA A 134 -20.35 -12.52 3.80
CA ALA A 134 -21.29 -13.62 4.04
C ALA A 134 -20.68 -14.81 4.82
N MET A 135 -19.36 -14.84 4.99
CA MET A 135 -18.67 -15.83 5.82
C MET A 135 -18.52 -15.42 7.28
N GLN A 136 -18.75 -14.13 7.60
CA GLN A 136 -18.60 -13.63 8.97
C GLN A 136 -19.46 -14.41 9.95
N GLY A 137 -18.85 -14.90 11.02
CA GLY A 137 -19.50 -15.69 12.06
C GLY A 137 -19.74 -17.17 11.75
N LYS A 138 -19.47 -17.63 10.53
CA LYS A 138 -19.53 -19.06 10.21
C LYS A 138 -18.41 -19.79 10.94
N ASP A 139 -18.75 -20.92 11.54
CA ASP A 139 -17.82 -21.74 12.33
C ASP A 139 -17.06 -20.92 13.41
N ASN A 140 -17.72 -19.91 13.98
CA ASN A 140 -17.14 -18.96 14.95
C ASN A 140 -15.89 -18.24 14.42
N THR A 141 -15.76 -18.09 13.11
CA THR A 141 -14.64 -17.43 12.46
C THR A 141 -15.04 -16.04 11.93
N PHE A 142 -14.17 -15.07 12.15
CA PHE A 142 -14.37 -13.68 11.72
C PHE A 142 -13.15 -13.19 10.97
N TYR A 143 -13.37 -12.40 9.93
CA TYR A 143 -12.32 -11.84 9.06
C TYR A 143 -12.33 -10.34 9.23
N ALA A 144 -11.22 -9.77 9.64
CA ALA A 144 -11.02 -8.33 9.82
C ALA A 144 -9.62 -7.93 9.35
N GLY A 145 -9.37 -6.66 9.25
CA GLY A 145 -8.09 -6.10 8.86
C GLY A 145 -8.18 -5.28 7.59
N GLU A 146 -7.04 -4.84 7.12
CA GLU A 146 -6.87 -3.92 6.02
C GLU A 146 -7.58 -4.36 4.72
N VAL A 147 -7.56 -5.65 4.42
CA VAL A 147 -8.22 -6.20 3.22
C VAL A 147 -9.73 -6.05 3.22
N MET A 148 -10.36 -5.99 4.40
CA MET A 148 -11.82 -5.85 4.55
C MET A 148 -12.25 -4.39 4.77
N ALA A 149 -11.31 -3.52 5.02
CA ALA A 149 -11.50 -2.09 5.18
C ALA A 149 -10.62 -1.35 4.16
N PHE A 150 -10.49 -0.06 4.29
CA PHE A 150 -9.48 0.69 3.56
C PHE A 150 -8.12 0.61 4.28
N GLY A 151 -7.01 0.84 3.54
CA GLY A 151 -5.65 0.68 4.04
C GLY A 151 -5.18 1.73 5.06
N ASP A 152 -6.05 2.15 5.97
CA ASP A 152 -5.69 3.00 7.10
C ASP A 152 -6.17 2.45 8.44
N MET A 153 -5.64 3.00 9.52
CA MET A 153 -5.94 2.52 10.87
C MET A 153 -7.38 2.83 11.29
N GLU A 154 -7.93 3.97 10.91
CA GLU A 154 -9.26 4.39 11.31
C GLU A 154 -10.32 3.45 10.74
N GLU A 155 -10.31 3.23 9.44
CA GLU A 155 -11.23 2.35 8.73
C GLU A 155 -11.14 0.90 9.25
N THR A 156 -9.91 0.41 9.50
CA THR A 156 -9.69 -0.93 10.05
C THR A 156 -10.26 -1.08 11.45
N VAL A 157 -10.11 -0.07 12.30
CA VAL A 157 -10.69 -0.05 13.66
C VAL A 157 -12.21 0.07 13.59
N GLU A 158 -12.76 0.92 12.74
CA GLU A 158 -14.20 1.07 12.58
C GLU A 158 -14.87 -0.21 12.09
N TYR A 159 -14.31 -0.86 11.08
CA TYR A 159 -14.79 -2.13 10.59
C TYR A 159 -14.76 -3.23 11.68
N SER A 160 -13.66 -3.33 12.42
CA SER A 160 -13.53 -4.28 13.52
C SER A 160 -14.53 -4.03 14.64
N ARG A 161 -14.77 -2.77 14.99
CA ARG A 161 -15.80 -2.35 15.96
C ARG A 161 -17.21 -2.73 15.50
N ASP A 162 -17.49 -2.58 14.21
CA ASP A 162 -18.77 -2.97 13.63
C ASP A 162 -18.99 -4.48 13.70
N LEU A 163 -17.97 -5.29 13.38
CA LEU A 163 -18.01 -6.75 13.56
C LEU A 163 -18.37 -7.13 15.01
N VAL A 164 -17.69 -6.52 15.97
CA VAL A 164 -17.98 -6.78 17.40
C VAL A 164 -19.43 -6.45 17.74
N ARG A 165 -19.94 -5.31 17.27
CA ARG A 165 -21.34 -4.89 17.52
C ARG A 165 -22.37 -5.83 16.87
N ARG A 166 -22.07 -6.36 15.69
CA ARG A 166 -22.98 -7.27 14.97
C ARG A 166 -23.05 -8.67 15.61
N PHE A 167 -21.93 -9.19 16.07
CA PHE A 167 -21.82 -10.61 16.41
C PHE A 167 -21.58 -10.89 17.90
N PHE A 168 -21.09 -9.94 18.67
CA PHE A 168 -20.76 -10.15 20.09
C PHE A 168 -21.62 -9.21 20.96
N LYS A 169 -22.79 -9.71 21.34
CA LYS A 169 -23.74 -9.03 22.25
C LYS A 169 -23.65 -9.57 23.66
#